data_1eee4a729ddaaba1e0ad5c3d1154b667
#
_entry.id   1eee4a729ddaaba1e0ad5c3d1154b667
#
_cell.length_a   1.000
_cell.length_b   1.000
_cell.length_c   1.000
_cell.angle_alpha   90.00
_cell.angle_beta   90.00
_cell.angle_gamma   90.00
#
_symmetry.space_group_name_H-M   'P 1'
#
loop_
_entity.id
_entity.type
_entity.pdbx_description
1 polymer ?
#
loop_
_entity_poly.entity_id
_entity_poly.type
_entity_poly.pdbx_seq_one_letter_code
_entity_poly.pdbx_strand_id
1 'polypeptide(L)'
;MGELIICCDNQLIDADLLGKVVCRTLKQAVRLSAEICFCSKEEIIKLNAETRGIDSVTDVLSYPAAGVTAGEIVKRRNYPFDVDPETNSVFLGSIMICTDRAKEQAEEFGHSFGREIYYLAVHGLLHLFGYDHMEEADKAEMREKEEEILTILDKTR
;
A
#
# COMPACT_ATOMS: atom_id res chain seq x y z
N MET A 1 -18.71 7.21 8.53
CA MET A 1 -17.42 7.55 7.94
C MET A 1 -16.39 6.48 8.24
N GLY A 2 -15.61 6.12 7.23
CA GLY A 2 -14.60 5.08 7.37
C GLY A 2 -13.30 5.61 7.96
N GLU A 3 -12.45 4.68 8.32
CA GLU A 3 -11.12 4.97 8.87
C GLU A 3 -10.16 3.90 8.35
N LEU A 4 -8.97 4.30 7.91
CA LEU A 4 -7.91 3.36 7.58
C LEU A 4 -6.77 3.56 8.58
N ILE A 5 -6.56 2.55 9.42
CA ILE A 5 -5.48 2.52 10.39
C ILE A 5 -4.28 1.87 9.73
N ILE A 6 -3.20 2.62 9.59
CA ILE A 6 -1.95 2.10 9.03
C ILE A 6 -0.97 1.87 10.18
N CYS A 7 -0.62 0.63 10.42
CA CYS A 7 0.41 0.27 11.40
C CYS A 7 1.77 0.35 10.71
N CYS A 8 2.57 1.31 11.13
CA CYS A 8 3.89 1.54 10.55
C CYS A 8 4.89 1.77 11.68
N ASP A 9 6.00 1.04 11.65
CA ASP A 9 7.03 1.08 12.71
C ASP A 9 8.08 2.17 12.47
N ASN A 10 7.85 3.05 11.52
CA ASN A 10 8.83 4.05 11.11
C ASN A 10 8.15 5.39 10.81
N GLN A 11 8.88 6.48 10.99
CA GLN A 11 8.39 7.84 10.77
C GLN A 11 8.65 8.35 9.35
N LEU A 12 9.03 7.50 8.42
CA LEU A 12 9.19 7.86 7.01
C LEU A 12 7.87 8.26 6.36
N ILE A 13 6.77 7.83 6.94
CA ILE A 13 5.41 8.11 6.47
C ILE A 13 4.59 8.67 7.63
N ASP A 14 3.81 9.72 7.35
CA ASP A 14 2.74 10.13 8.24
C ASP A 14 1.56 9.19 8.05
N ALA A 15 1.50 8.14 8.86
CA ALA A 15 0.51 7.06 8.72
C ALA A 15 -0.93 7.56 8.86
N ASP A 16 -1.16 8.49 9.79
CA ASP A 16 -2.51 9.04 10.02
C ASP A 16 -2.99 9.83 8.80
N LEU A 17 -2.14 10.67 8.25
CA LEU A 17 -2.48 11.46 7.08
C LEU A 17 -2.70 10.56 5.86
N LEU A 18 -1.81 9.62 5.63
CA LEU A 18 -1.92 8.67 4.51
C LEU A 18 -3.22 7.88 4.62
N GLY A 19 -3.53 7.37 5.80
CA GLY A 19 -4.76 6.61 6.04
C GLY A 19 -6.00 7.43 5.74
N LYS A 20 -6.04 8.68 6.19
CA LYS A 20 -7.18 9.57 5.94
C LYS A 20 -7.38 9.85 4.45
N VAL A 21 -6.29 10.16 3.75
CA VAL A 21 -6.37 10.49 2.32
C VAL A 21 -6.82 9.28 1.50
N VAL A 22 -6.23 8.11 1.74
CA VAL A 22 -6.60 6.88 1.02
C VAL A 22 -8.05 6.50 1.31
N CYS A 23 -8.45 6.50 2.57
CA CYS A 23 -9.81 6.14 2.98
C CYS A 23 -10.85 7.05 2.31
N ARG A 24 -10.59 8.36 2.30
CA ARG A 24 -11.48 9.34 1.69
C ARG A 24 -11.53 9.19 0.17
N THR A 25 -10.37 9.05 -0.47
CA THR A 25 -10.29 8.93 -1.93
C THR A 25 -11.01 7.68 -2.42
N LEU A 26 -10.88 6.57 -1.70
CA LEU A 26 -11.53 5.32 -2.04
C LEU A 26 -12.94 5.19 -1.45
N LYS A 27 -13.43 6.23 -0.80
CA LYS A 27 -14.81 6.35 -0.28
C LYS A 27 -15.20 5.21 0.66
N GLN A 28 -14.27 4.79 1.50
CA GLN A 28 -14.51 3.69 2.44
C GLN A 28 -15.36 4.17 3.62
N ALA A 29 -16.18 3.28 4.14
CA ALA A 29 -17.19 3.62 5.14
C ALA A 29 -17.06 2.84 6.45
N VAL A 30 -16.16 1.87 6.53
CA VAL A 30 -15.92 1.08 7.73
C VAL A 30 -14.48 1.24 8.21
N ARG A 31 -14.18 0.70 9.38
CA ARG A 31 -12.81 0.71 9.90
C ARG A 31 -12.00 -0.40 9.23
N LEU A 32 -10.88 0.01 8.64
CA LEU A 32 -9.94 -0.85 7.92
C LEU A 32 -8.56 -0.71 8.54
N SER A 33 -7.73 -1.73 8.36
CA SER A 33 -6.32 -1.65 8.80
C SER A 33 -5.39 -2.27 7.77
N ALA A 34 -4.15 -1.81 7.77
CA ALA A 34 -3.08 -2.32 6.92
C ALA A 34 -1.76 -2.14 7.64
N GLU A 35 -0.77 -2.91 7.25
CA GLU A 35 0.56 -2.89 7.84
C GLU A 35 1.58 -2.49 6.80
N ILE A 36 2.45 -1.53 7.13
CA ILE A 36 3.55 -1.11 6.27
C ILE A 36 4.85 -1.30 7.04
N CYS A 37 5.75 -2.09 6.50
CA CYS A 37 7.06 -2.37 7.08
C CYS A 37 8.16 -1.99 6.10
N PHE A 38 9.32 -1.62 6.64
CA PHE A 38 10.50 -1.29 5.85
C PHE A 38 11.56 -2.35 6.07
N CYS A 39 12.32 -2.65 5.03
CA CYS A 39 13.33 -3.70 5.09
C CYS A 39 14.56 -3.37 4.24
N SER A 40 15.62 -4.16 4.42
CA SER A 40 16.84 -4.09 3.64
C SER A 40 16.71 -4.85 2.32
N LYS A 41 17.72 -4.70 1.45
CA LYS A 41 17.82 -5.49 0.21
C LYS A 41 17.87 -6.98 0.49
N GLU A 42 18.67 -7.39 1.47
CA GLU A 42 18.82 -8.79 1.84
C GLU A 42 17.48 -9.40 2.30
N GLU A 43 16.77 -8.65 3.12
CA GLU A 43 15.47 -9.08 3.62
C GLU A 43 14.43 -9.21 2.52
N ILE A 44 14.36 -8.23 1.60
CA ILE A 44 13.34 -8.27 0.54
C ILE A 44 13.65 -9.32 -0.53
N ILE A 45 14.93 -9.58 -0.79
CA ILE A 45 15.34 -10.69 -1.68
C ILE A 45 14.83 -12.01 -1.11
N LYS A 46 15.05 -12.22 0.18
CA LYS A 46 14.61 -13.44 0.87
C LYS A 46 13.09 -13.59 0.82
N LEU A 47 12.37 -12.53 1.13
CA LEU A 47 10.90 -12.53 1.08
C LEU A 47 10.38 -12.79 -0.33
N ASN A 48 10.98 -12.16 -1.33
CA ASN A 48 10.60 -12.34 -2.73
C ASN A 48 10.82 -13.78 -3.18
N ALA A 49 11.94 -14.40 -2.78
CA ALA A 49 12.23 -15.79 -3.06
C ALA A 49 11.24 -16.74 -2.37
N GLU A 50 10.95 -16.53 -1.09
CA GLU A 50 10.07 -17.37 -0.30
C GLU A 50 8.60 -17.28 -0.73
N THR A 51 8.13 -16.07 -1.06
CA THR A 51 6.70 -15.83 -1.32
C THR A 51 6.33 -15.84 -2.80
N ARG A 52 7.26 -15.50 -3.70
CA ARG A 52 7.00 -15.41 -5.13
C ARG A 52 7.91 -16.28 -5.99
N GLY A 53 8.90 -16.94 -5.38
CA GLY A 53 9.85 -17.79 -6.10
C GLY A 53 10.82 -16.99 -6.97
N ILE A 54 10.99 -15.70 -6.71
CA ILE A 54 11.87 -14.82 -7.47
C ILE A 54 13.05 -14.43 -6.60
N ASP A 55 14.25 -14.83 -6.97
CA ASP A 55 15.48 -14.56 -6.23
C ASP A 55 16.12 -13.26 -6.73
N SER A 56 15.49 -12.14 -6.44
CA SER A 56 15.97 -10.83 -6.84
C SER A 56 15.43 -9.73 -5.95
N VAL A 57 16.09 -8.57 -5.96
CA VAL A 57 15.65 -7.38 -5.24
C VAL A 57 14.42 -6.80 -5.95
N THR A 58 13.49 -6.28 -5.15
CA THR A 58 12.37 -5.47 -5.65
C THR A 58 12.22 -4.25 -4.74
N ASP A 59 11.39 -3.30 -5.13
CA ASP A 59 11.14 -2.08 -4.35
C ASP A 59 10.06 -2.27 -3.29
N VAL A 60 8.99 -2.97 -3.64
CA VAL A 60 7.84 -3.18 -2.74
C VAL A 60 7.20 -4.54 -2.99
N LEU A 61 6.75 -5.17 -1.90
CA LEU A 61 5.95 -6.39 -1.95
C LEU A 61 4.65 -6.13 -1.20
N SER A 62 3.53 -6.52 -1.82
CA SER A 62 2.20 -6.39 -1.22
C SER A 62 1.59 -7.77 -1.01
N TYR A 63 1.03 -7.99 0.17
CA TYR A 63 0.42 -9.25 0.58
C TYR A 63 -1.04 -9.01 0.95
N PRO A 64 -1.97 -8.99 -0.03
CA PRO A 64 -3.39 -8.84 0.28
C PRO A 64 -3.90 -10.01 1.12
N ALA A 65 -4.63 -9.70 2.19
CA ALA A 65 -5.21 -10.70 3.08
C ALA A 65 -6.71 -10.86 2.85
N ALA A 66 -7.43 -9.76 2.69
CA ALA A 66 -8.89 -9.77 2.58
C ALA A 66 -9.41 -10.07 1.17
N GLY A 67 -8.62 -9.80 0.15
CA GLY A 67 -9.05 -10.06 -1.23
C GLY A 67 -10.10 -9.09 -1.75
N VAL A 68 -10.00 -7.84 -1.38
CA VAL A 68 -10.91 -6.77 -1.82
C VAL A 68 -10.80 -6.55 -3.34
N THR A 69 -11.91 -6.24 -3.98
CA THR A 69 -11.95 -5.94 -5.42
C THR A 69 -11.80 -4.43 -5.64
N ALA A 70 -11.11 -4.04 -6.72
CA ALA A 70 -10.93 -2.64 -7.07
C ALA A 70 -12.28 -1.92 -7.19
N GLY A 71 -12.39 -0.77 -6.52
CA GLY A 71 -13.62 0.03 -6.51
C GLY A 71 -14.66 -0.42 -5.49
N GLU A 72 -14.44 -1.51 -4.80
CA GLU A 72 -15.38 -2.02 -3.79
C GLU A 72 -15.41 -1.09 -2.58
N ILE A 73 -16.61 -0.82 -2.07
CA ILE A 73 -16.81 -0.21 -0.76
C ILE A 73 -16.91 -1.37 0.23
N VAL A 74 -15.87 -1.55 1.04
CA VAL A 74 -15.75 -2.70 1.94
C VAL A 74 -16.86 -2.71 2.99
N LYS A 75 -17.46 -3.88 3.20
CA LYS A 75 -18.44 -4.11 4.27
C LYS A 75 -17.92 -5.22 5.16
N ARG A 76 -17.93 -4.97 6.45
CA ARG A 76 -17.36 -5.91 7.45
C ARG A 76 -17.99 -7.30 7.34
N ARG A 77 -19.27 -7.39 7.08
CA ARG A 77 -20.01 -8.67 6.96
C ARG A 77 -19.51 -9.56 5.82
N ASN A 78 -18.83 -8.97 4.82
CA ASN A 78 -18.31 -9.73 3.68
C ASN A 78 -16.92 -10.30 3.96
N TYR A 79 -16.28 -9.91 5.08
CA TYR A 79 -14.93 -10.31 5.44
C TYR A 79 -14.86 -10.75 6.91
N PRO A 80 -15.71 -11.73 7.32
CA PRO A 80 -15.81 -12.09 8.75
C PRO A 80 -14.52 -12.69 9.32
N PHE A 81 -13.66 -13.29 8.48
CA PHE A 81 -12.41 -13.91 8.93
C PHE A 81 -11.25 -12.91 8.95
N ASP A 82 -11.44 -11.71 8.43
CA ASP A 82 -10.41 -10.69 8.34
C ASP A 82 -10.62 -9.53 9.32
N VAL A 83 -11.59 -9.66 10.21
CA VAL A 83 -11.85 -8.64 11.25
C VAL A 83 -10.92 -8.86 12.43
N ASP A 84 -10.12 -7.84 12.74
CA ASP A 84 -9.28 -7.82 13.93
C ASP A 84 -10.16 -7.51 15.15
N PRO A 85 -10.26 -8.44 16.14
CA PRO A 85 -11.14 -8.23 17.28
C PRO A 85 -10.71 -7.09 18.20
N GLU A 86 -9.43 -6.73 18.21
CA GLU A 86 -8.93 -5.64 19.05
C GLU A 86 -9.35 -4.28 18.55
N THR A 87 -9.27 -4.06 17.24
CA THR A 87 -9.56 -2.77 16.61
C THR A 87 -10.92 -2.74 15.94
N ASN A 88 -11.56 -3.89 15.77
CA ASN A 88 -12.81 -4.05 15.03
C ASN A 88 -12.69 -3.52 13.59
N SER A 89 -11.54 -3.78 12.98
CA SER A 89 -11.22 -3.34 11.61
C SER A 89 -11.05 -4.54 10.69
N VAL A 90 -11.37 -4.36 9.41
CA VAL A 90 -11.05 -5.37 8.39
C VAL A 90 -9.57 -5.21 8.05
N PHE A 91 -8.79 -6.26 8.24
CA PHE A 91 -7.36 -6.25 7.93
C PHE A 91 -7.16 -6.52 6.44
N LEU A 92 -6.61 -5.53 5.73
CA LEU A 92 -6.45 -5.59 4.27
C LEU A 92 -5.22 -6.36 3.84
N GLY A 93 -4.16 -6.32 4.63
CA GLY A 93 -2.91 -6.99 4.32
C GLY A 93 -1.68 -6.21 4.74
N SER A 94 -0.52 -6.65 4.25
CA SER A 94 0.79 -6.10 4.61
C SER A 94 1.57 -5.66 3.39
N ILE A 95 2.42 -4.66 3.59
CA ILE A 95 3.29 -4.10 2.55
C ILE A 95 4.72 -4.06 3.09
N MET A 96 5.67 -4.52 2.29
CA MET A 96 7.10 -4.45 2.60
C MET A 96 7.77 -3.52 1.59
N ILE A 97 8.45 -2.49 2.07
CA ILE A 97 9.14 -1.51 1.23
C ILE A 97 10.65 -1.62 1.48
N CYS A 98 11.41 -1.80 0.41
CA CYS A 98 12.87 -1.82 0.47
C CYS A 98 13.39 -0.39 0.42
N THR A 99 13.91 0.13 1.55
CA THR A 99 14.39 1.50 1.64
C THR A 99 15.60 1.75 0.75
N ASP A 100 16.50 0.77 0.62
CA ASP A 100 17.69 0.90 -0.23
C ASP A 100 17.30 1.05 -1.71
N ARG A 101 16.36 0.23 -2.16
CA ARG A 101 15.89 0.31 -3.56
C ARG A 101 15.10 1.60 -3.80
N ALA A 102 14.35 2.06 -2.81
CA ALA A 102 13.64 3.33 -2.88
C ALA A 102 14.60 4.50 -3.06
N LYS A 103 15.74 4.50 -2.37
CA LYS A 103 16.78 5.52 -2.53
C LYS A 103 17.35 5.53 -3.95
N GLU A 104 17.66 4.35 -4.47
CA GLU A 104 18.18 4.19 -5.83
C GLU A 104 17.19 4.75 -6.86
N GLN A 105 15.91 4.39 -6.72
CA GLN A 105 14.86 4.84 -7.62
C GLN A 105 14.63 6.35 -7.54
N ALA A 106 14.69 6.92 -6.34
CA ALA A 106 14.56 8.36 -6.15
C ALA A 106 15.64 9.10 -6.94
N GLU A 107 16.88 8.63 -6.89
CA GLU A 107 17.99 9.19 -7.65
C GLU A 107 17.78 9.01 -9.15
N GLU A 108 17.39 7.83 -9.60
CA GLU A 108 17.12 7.52 -11.01
C GLU A 108 16.02 8.43 -11.60
N PHE A 109 14.97 8.70 -10.83
CA PHE A 109 13.84 9.51 -11.30
C PHE A 109 13.99 11.00 -10.99
N GLY A 110 15.04 11.39 -10.28
CA GLY A 110 15.32 12.80 -9.99
C GLY A 110 14.35 13.43 -9.00
N HIS A 111 13.85 12.68 -8.03
CA HIS A 111 12.99 13.23 -6.98
C HIS A 111 13.44 12.78 -5.58
N SER A 112 12.79 13.29 -4.55
CA SER A 112 13.19 13.03 -3.17
C SER A 112 12.93 11.59 -2.75
N PHE A 113 13.70 11.11 -1.77
CA PHE A 113 13.48 9.82 -1.14
C PHE A 113 12.08 9.74 -0.52
N GLY A 114 11.65 10.80 0.17
CA GLY A 114 10.31 10.84 0.78
C GLY A 114 9.19 10.64 -0.24
N ARG A 115 9.32 11.29 -1.39
CA ARG A 115 8.33 11.14 -2.48
C ARG A 115 8.27 9.69 -2.98
N GLU A 116 9.43 9.05 -3.15
CA GLU A 116 9.48 7.65 -3.59
C GLU A 116 8.85 6.72 -2.55
N ILE A 117 9.14 6.94 -1.27
CA ILE A 117 8.53 6.15 -0.18
C ILE A 117 7.00 6.26 -0.21
N TYR A 118 6.46 7.47 -0.33
CA TYR A 118 5.01 7.66 -0.42
C TYR A 118 4.42 7.00 -1.67
N TYR A 119 5.11 7.09 -2.80
CA TYR A 119 4.67 6.42 -4.02
C TYR A 119 4.54 4.92 -3.81
N LEU A 120 5.57 4.28 -3.24
CA LEU A 120 5.58 2.84 -3.00
C LEU A 120 4.51 2.42 -1.98
N ALA A 121 4.30 3.24 -0.94
CA ALA A 121 3.27 2.98 0.05
C ALA A 121 1.87 3.05 -0.56
N VAL A 122 1.58 4.09 -1.35
CA VAL A 122 0.30 4.25 -2.04
C VAL A 122 0.07 3.11 -3.03
N HIS A 123 1.08 2.78 -3.81
CA HIS A 123 1.03 1.68 -4.78
C HIS A 123 0.69 0.36 -4.08
N GLY A 124 1.37 0.06 -2.97
CA GLY A 124 1.10 -1.14 -2.18
C GLY A 124 -0.31 -1.15 -1.58
N LEU A 125 -0.76 -0.02 -1.03
CA LEU A 125 -2.10 0.08 -0.46
C LEU A 125 -3.17 -0.15 -1.53
N LEU A 126 -2.99 0.39 -2.74
CA LEU A 126 -3.94 0.15 -3.82
C LEU A 126 -4.01 -1.32 -4.21
N HIS A 127 -2.88 -2.03 -4.19
CA HIS A 127 -2.90 -3.48 -4.39
C HIS A 127 -3.72 -4.19 -3.30
N LEU A 128 -3.64 -3.74 -2.05
CA LEU A 128 -4.44 -4.31 -0.96
C LEU A 128 -5.94 -4.08 -1.18
N PHE A 129 -6.30 -2.99 -1.86
CA PHE A 129 -7.69 -2.70 -2.24
C PHE A 129 -8.11 -3.36 -3.56
N GLY A 130 -7.25 -4.20 -4.13
CA GLY A 130 -7.59 -4.97 -5.32
C GLY A 130 -7.21 -4.35 -6.65
N TYR A 131 -6.61 -3.17 -6.65
CA TYR A 131 -6.12 -2.56 -7.89
C TYR A 131 -4.92 -3.33 -8.41
N ASP A 132 -4.78 -3.42 -9.72
CA ASP A 132 -3.75 -4.21 -10.37
C ASP A 132 -3.24 -3.47 -11.62
N HIS A 133 -2.13 -3.94 -12.18
CA HIS A 133 -1.53 -3.36 -13.38
C HIS A 133 -1.22 -4.41 -14.45
N MET A 134 -1.93 -5.54 -14.41
CA MET A 134 -1.75 -6.65 -15.37
C MET A 134 -2.34 -6.32 -16.75
N GLU A 135 -3.55 -5.73 -16.76
CA GLU A 135 -4.21 -5.31 -18.00
C GLU A 135 -4.09 -3.80 -18.18
N GLU A 136 -4.14 -3.32 -19.42
CA GLU A 136 -4.01 -1.90 -19.72
C GLU A 136 -5.08 -1.04 -19.03
N ALA A 137 -6.33 -1.50 -19.02
CA ALA A 137 -7.43 -0.80 -18.34
C ALA A 137 -7.22 -0.75 -16.83
N ASP A 138 -6.77 -1.84 -16.22
CA ASP A 138 -6.48 -1.93 -14.79
C ASP A 138 -5.33 -1.03 -14.41
N LYS A 139 -4.27 -1.02 -15.24
CA LYS A 139 -3.10 -0.18 -15.06
C LYS A 139 -3.46 1.31 -15.06
N ALA A 140 -4.31 1.73 -16.02
CA ALA A 140 -4.76 3.11 -16.11
C ALA A 140 -5.59 3.52 -14.90
N GLU A 141 -6.48 2.64 -14.44
CA GLU A 141 -7.32 2.87 -13.26
C GLU A 141 -6.48 3.01 -12.00
N MET A 142 -5.51 2.11 -11.81
CA MET A 142 -4.60 2.16 -10.67
C MET A 142 -3.77 3.43 -10.67
N ARG A 143 -3.22 3.81 -11.82
CA ARG A 143 -2.41 5.01 -11.98
C ARG A 143 -3.20 6.28 -11.67
N GLU A 144 -4.46 6.33 -12.10
CA GLU A 144 -5.35 7.45 -11.80
C GLU A 144 -5.52 7.62 -10.30
N LYS A 145 -5.73 6.54 -9.57
CA LYS A 145 -5.86 6.57 -8.11
C LYS A 145 -4.55 6.93 -7.41
N GLU A 146 -3.44 6.41 -7.90
CA GLU A 146 -2.12 6.79 -7.39
C GLU A 146 -1.89 8.30 -7.49
N GLU A 147 -2.14 8.87 -8.65
CA GLU A 147 -1.94 10.30 -8.88
C GLU A 147 -2.89 11.15 -8.05
N GLU A 148 -4.14 10.73 -7.92
CA GLU A 148 -5.14 11.42 -7.12
C GLU A 148 -4.71 11.51 -5.65
N ILE A 149 -4.29 10.40 -5.08
CA ILE A 149 -3.84 10.33 -3.68
C ILE A 149 -2.55 11.14 -3.48
N LEU A 150 -1.56 10.93 -4.36
CA LEU A 150 -0.27 11.59 -4.25
C LEU A 150 -0.36 13.09 -4.44
N THR A 151 -1.27 13.57 -5.29
CA THR A 151 -1.52 14.99 -5.50
C THR A 151 -2.05 15.63 -4.21
N ILE A 152 -3.00 14.97 -3.54
CA ILE A 152 -3.54 15.45 -2.26
C ILE A 152 -2.43 15.48 -1.21
N LEU A 153 -1.56 14.48 -1.20
CA LEU A 153 -0.42 14.42 -0.28
C LEU A 153 0.74 15.35 -0.70
N ASP A 154 0.65 15.97 -1.87
CA ASP A 154 1.73 16.76 -2.47
C ASP A 154 3.04 15.96 -2.64
N LYS A 155 2.90 14.70 -3.09
CA LYS A 155 4.01 13.73 -3.23
C LYS A 155 4.04 13.08 -4.60
N THR A 156 3.64 13.79 -5.64
CA THR A 156 3.62 13.23 -7.01
C THR A 156 5.02 12.78 -7.44
N ARG A 157 5.06 11.68 -8.16
CA ARG A 157 6.30 11.09 -8.67
C ARG A 157 6.83 11.82 -9.90
#